data_6140f9cd5c66eceb4f833a8d436e95a9
#
_entry.id   6140f9cd5c66eceb4f833a8d436e95a9
#
_cell.length_a   1.000
_cell.length_b   1.000
_cell.length_c   1.000
_cell.angle_alpha   90.00
_cell.angle_beta   90.00
_cell.angle_gamma   90.00
#
_symmetry.space_group_name_H-M   'P 1'
#
loop_
_entity.id
_entity.type
_entity.pdbx_description
1 polymer ?
#
loop_
_entity_poly.entity_id
_entity_poly.type
_entity_poly.pdbx_seq_one_letter_code
_entity_poly.pdbx_strand_id
1 'polypeptide(L)'
;MLSQERAPIYEALKEYRAKRIVPFDVPGHKMGRGNPELTEFLGRECMTVDVNSSKPLDNLCHPVSVIKEAEQIAAEAFGAKNAFFIVNGTTAAVQAMALAVAKRGEKIIMPRNVHRSAINALILGGAVPVYVNPGVNKELGIPLGMTVEDVEKAILENPDAKAVFVNNPTYYGVCSDIKKIADLAHAHGMYLLADEAHGTHFYFGDNMPLAGMKAGADFAAVSMHKSGGSLTQSSFLLTADTVNLSLIHISEPTRH
;
A
#
# COMPACT_ATOMS: atom_id res chain seq x y z
N MET A 1 21.39 9.50 2.47
CA MET A 1 20.73 8.26 1.99
C MET A 1 21.04 7.14 2.96
N LEU A 2 20.01 6.42 3.41
CA LEU A 2 20.17 5.22 4.22
C LEU A 2 20.72 4.08 3.35
N SER A 3 21.47 3.14 3.95
CA SER A 3 21.98 2.00 3.19
C SER A 3 20.83 1.07 2.79
N GLN A 4 20.67 0.85 1.49
CA GLN A 4 19.67 -0.08 0.93
C GLN A 4 20.05 -1.55 1.14
N GLU A 5 21.27 -1.85 1.63
CA GLU A 5 21.71 -3.20 1.98
C GLU A 5 21.25 -3.62 3.39
N ARG A 6 20.75 -2.68 4.20
CA ARG A 6 20.24 -2.92 5.54
C ARG A 6 18.82 -3.50 5.51
N ALA A 7 18.57 -4.44 6.44
CA ALA A 7 17.25 -5.00 6.69
C ALA A 7 16.94 -4.93 8.21
N PRO A 8 16.61 -3.73 8.76
CA PRO A 8 16.60 -3.48 10.21
C PRO A 8 15.71 -4.44 10.99
N ILE A 9 14.51 -4.77 10.48
CA ILE A 9 13.61 -5.72 11.16
C ILE A 9 14.21 -7.13 11.18
N TYR A 10 14.78 -7.58 10.05
CA TYR A 10 15.42 -8.88 9.97
C TYR A 10 16.65 -8.97 10.91
N GLU A 11 17.45 -7.93 10.92
CA GLU A 11 18.62 -7.82 11.79
C GLU A 11 18.20 -7.88 13.27
N ALA A 12 17.17 -7.11 13.66
CA ALA A 12 16.63 -7.12 15.00
C ALA A 12 16.05 -8.48 15.42
N LEU A 13 15.36 -9.18 14.51
CA LEU A 13 14.83 -10.52 14.75
C LEU A 13 15.96 -11.55 14.97
N LYS A 14 17.05 -11.46 14.21
CA LYS A 14 18.24 -12.30 14.42
C LYS A 14 18.87 -12.07 15.81
N GLU A 15 19.03 -10.81 16.19
CA GLU A 15 19.58 -10.45 17.51
C GLU A 15 18.64 -10.89 18.64
N TYR A 16 17.33 -10.68 18.49
CA TYR A 16 16.33 -11.10 19.46
C TYR A 16 16.39 -12.60 19.71
N ARG A 17 16.44 -13.39 18.65
CA ARG A 17 16.59 -14.84 18.70
C ARG A 17 17.90 -15.27 19.41
N ALA A 18 19.01 -14.59 19.15
CA ALA A 18 20.30 -14.90 19.75
C ALA A 18 20.34 -14.70 21.28
N LYS A 19 19.53 -13.77 21.79
CA LYS A 19 19.42 -13.46 23.23
C LYS A 19 18.75 -14.56 24.07
N ARG A 20 18.17 -15.60 23.47
CA ARG A 20 17.48 -16.72 24.15
C ARG A 20 16.45 -16.25 25.18
N ILE A 21 15.65 -15.25 24.83
CA ILE A 21 14.62 -14.69 25.70
C ILE A 21 13.58 -15.76 26.05
N VAL A 22 13.10 -15.74 27.28
CA VAL A 22 11.98 -16.58 27.72
C VAL A 22 10.69 -15.79 27.57
N PRO A 23 9.83 -16.10 26.58
CA PRO A 23 8.63 -15.31 26.29
C PRO A 23 7.50 -15.60 27.30
N PHE A 24 7.06 -14.57 28.03
CA PHE A 24 5.85 -14.60 28.83
C PHE A 24 4.66 -13.92 28.12
N ASP A 25 4.93 -13.25 27.01
CA ASP A 25 4.02 -12.57 26.11
C ASP A 25 3.40 -13.50 25.05
N VAL A 26 2.59 -12.95 24.14
CA VAL A 26 2.11 -13.64 22.94
C VAL A 26 3.20 -13.64 21.86
N PRO A 27 3.17 -14.57 20.90
CA PRO A 27 2.18 -15.62 20.65
C PRO A 27 2.24 -16.81 21.63
N GLY A 28 1.08 -17.53 21.72
CA GLY A 28 0.93 -18.65 22.66
C GLY A 28 1.83 -19.86 22.42
N HIS A 29 2.37 -20.02 21.20
CA HIS A 29 3.32 -21.09 20.89
C HIS A 29 4.72 -20.89 21.54
N LYS A 30 4.98 -19.74 22.16
CA LYS A 30 6.20 -19.48 22.97
C LYS A 30 7.49 -19.86 22.25
N MET A 31 7.72 -19.29 21.06
CA MET A 31 8.87 -19.63 20.17
C MET A 31 8.94 -21.15 19.84
N GLY A 32 7.77 -21.75 19.66
CA GLY A 32 7.61 -23.15 19.28
C GLY A 32 7.50 -24.13 20.44
N ARG A 33 7.76 -23.74 21.70
CA ARG A 33 7.71 -24.65 22.86
C ARG A 33 6.30 -25.10 23.22
N GLY A 34 5.30 -24.24 23.00
CA GLY A 34 3.89 -24.49 23.32
C GLY A 34 3.12 -25.26 22.26
N ASN A 35 3.72 -25.53 21.09
CA ASN A 35 3.10 -26.31 20.02
C ASN A 35 4.18 -27.09 19.24
N PRO A 36 4.58 -28.28 19.73
CA PRO A 36 5.61 -29.09 19.09
C PRO A 36 5.29 -29.51 17.66
N GLU A 37 4.05 -29.92 17.38
CA GLU A 37 3.61 -30.36 16.06
C GLU A 37 3.71 -29.24 15.01
N LEU A 38 3.25 -28.05 15.36
CA LEU A 38 3.40 -26.88 14.49
C LEU A 38 4.87 -26.51 14.28
N THR A 39 5.68 -26.67 15.32
CA THR A 39 7.12 -26.37 15.26
C THR A 39 7.86 -27.35 14.36
N GLU A 40 7.48 -28.63 14.38
CA GLU A 40 8.01 -29.64 13.46
C GLU A 40 7.63 -29.32 12.01
N PHE A 41 6.38 -28.94 11.78
CA PHE A 41 5.85 -28.63 10.45
C PHE A 41 6.46 -27.36 9.83
N LEU A 42 6.54 -26.25 10.58
CA LEU A 42 7.05 -24.97 10.08
C LEU A 42 8.57 -24.80 10.22
N GLY A 43 9.19 -25.60 11.07
CA GLY A 43 10.58 -25.47 11.44
C GLY A 43 10.79 -24.48 12.61
N ARG A 44 11.69 -24.86 13.51
CA ARG A 44 11.98 -24.09 14.73
C ARG A 44 12.44 -22.65 14.46
N GLU A 45 13.15 -22.44 13.36
CA GLU A 45 13.65 -21.11 13.00
C GLU A 45 12.50 -20.14 12.74
N CYS A 46 11.50 -20.57 11.98
CA CYS A 46 10.30 -19.80 11.71
C CYS A 46 9.56 -19.44 13.01
N MET A 47 9.38 -20.42 13.91
CA MET A 47 8.67 -20.22 15.17
C MET A 47 9.40 -19.28 16.13
N THR A 48 10.71 -19.17 16.04
CA THR A 48 11.51 -18.28 16.93
C THR A 48 11.51 -16.81 16.48
N VAL A 49 11.05 -16.51 15.29
CA VAL A 49 10.92 -15.14 14.76
C VAL A 49 9.46 -14.66 14.66
N ASP A 50 8.50 -15.55 14.93
CA ASP A 50 7.11 -15.13 15.13
C ASP A 50 6.92 -14.61 16.56
N VAL A 51 6.98 -13.30 16.71
CA VAL A 51 7.05 -12.58 17.98
C VAL A 51 6.17 -11.35 17.95
N ASN A 52 5.82 -10.83 19.12
CA ASN A 52 5.01 -9.63 19.25
C ASN A 52 5.88 -8.36 19.38
N SER A 53 5.21 -7.20 19.39
CA SER A 53 5.84 -5.92 19.70
C SER A 53 6.58 -5.97 21.03
N SER A 54 7.81 -5.54 21.02
CA SER A 54 8.62 -5.42 22.22
C SER A 54 9.64 -4.30 22.03
N LYS A 55 10.22 -3.81 23.12
CA LYS A 55 11.19 -2.72 23.03
C LYS A 55 12.31 -2.93 21.99
N PRO A 56 12.91 -4.13 21.82
CA PRO A 56 13.92 -4.37 20.79
C PRO A 56 13.36 -4.49 19.37
N LEU A 57 12.07 -4.77 19.21
CA LEU A 57 11.43 -5.07 17.92
C LEU A 57 10.48 -3.96 17.45
N ASP A 58 10.37 -2.88 18.22
CA ASP A 58 9.50 -1.74 17.91
C ASP A 58 8.00 -2.09 18.02
N ASN A 59 7.14 -1.15 17.62
CA ASN A 59 5.69 -1.31 17.59
C ASN A 59 5.14 -0.74 16.27
N LEU A 60 4.50 -1.58 15.47
CA LEU A 60 3.99 -1.19 14.16
C LEU A 60 2.97 -0.04 14.22
N CYS A 61 2.16 0.04 15.30
CA CYS A 61 1.18 1.14 15.46
C CYS A 61 1.82 2.48 15.84
N HIS A 62 3.07 2.47 16.30
CA HIS A 62 3.83 3.69 16.64
C HIS A 62 5.33 3.42 16.48
N PRO A 63 5.81 3.30 15.23
CA PRO A 63 7.20 2.94 14.96
C PRO A 63 8.16 4.10 15.32
N VAL A 64 9.18 3.77 16.11
CA VAL A 64 10.18 4.74 16.59
C VAL A 64 11.63 4.24 16.47
N SER A 65 11.83 2.98 16.11
CA SER A 65 13.15 2.36 16.00
C SER A 65 13.28 1.51 14.72
N VAL A 66 13.43 0.19 14.82
CA VAL A 66 13.76 -0.68 13.68
C VAL A 66 12.69 -0.72 12.60
N ILE A 67 11.41 -0.63 12.98
CA ILE A 67 10.31 -0.54 12.00
C ILE A 67 10.37 0.82 11.32
N LYS A 68 10.58 1.90 12.08
CA LYS A 68 10.70 3.25 11.52
C LYS A 68 11.89 3.37 10.56
N GLU A 69 13.05 2.79 10.92
CA GLU A 69 14.21 2.74 10.03
C GLU A 69 13.90 1.97 8.74
N ALA A 70 13.23 0.82 8.84
CA ALA A 70 12.82 0.03 7.67
C ALA A 70 11.82 0.79 6.78
N GLU A 71 10.85 1.52 7.36
CA GLU A 71 9.93 2.39 6.61
C GLU A 71 10.68 3.49 5.85
N GLN A 72 11.70 4.11 6.46
CA GLN A 72 12.51 5.15 5.82
C GLN A 72 13.32 4.58 4.65
N ILE A 73 13.95 3.41 4.83
CA ILE A 73 14.68 2.71 3.76
C ILE A 73 13.73 2.36 2.60
N ALA A 74 12.55 1.84 2.92
CA ALA A 74 11.53 1.55 1.90
C ALA A 74 11.07 2.82 1.19
N ALA A 75 10.81 3.92 1.89
CA ALA A 75 10.42 5.18 1.28
C ALA A 75 11.47 5.69 0.27
N GLU A 76 12.76 5.65 0.63
CA GLU A 76 13.84 6.01 -0.29
C GLU A 76 13.87 5.08 -1.52
N ALA A 77 13.74 3.76 -1.34
CA ALA A 77 13.76 2.79 -2.43
C ALA A 77 12.63 3.01 -3.44
N PHE A 78 11.44 3.37 -2.95
CA PHE A 78 10.26 3.63 -3.78
C PHE A 78 10.16 5.09 -4.26
N GLY A 79 11.08 5.97 -3.87
CA GLY A 79 11.00 7.40 -4.21
C GLY A 79 9.78 8.10 -3.60
N ALA A 80 9.31 7.61 -2.46
CA ALA A 80 8.22 8.18 -1.69
C ALA A 80 8.73 9.06 -0.55
N LYS A 81 7.88 9.93 -0.01
CA LYS A 81 8.18 10.68 1.22
C LYS A 81 8.07 9.78 2.45
N ASN A 82 7.03 8.96 2.49
CA ASN A 82 6.81 7.98 3.55
C ASN A 82 6.39 6.64 2.94
N ALA A 83 6.76 5.57 3.63
CA ALA A 83 6.26 4.22 3.41
C ALA A 83 5.77 3.67 4.74
N PHE A 84 4.58 3.07 4.74
CA PHE A 84 3.99 2.44 5.91
C PHE A 84 3.83 0.95 5.65
N PHE A 85 4.27 0.12 6.58
CA PHE A 85 3.97 -1.31 6.55
C PHE A 85 2.49 -1.53 6.83
N ILE A 86 1.79 -2.20 5.92
CA ILE A 86 0.36 -2.45 6.03
C ILE A 86 0.12 -3.94 6.27
N VAL A 87 -0.54 -4.24 7.37
CA VAL A 87 -1.09 -5.56 7.68
C VAL A 87 -2.43 -5.72 6.94
N ASN A 88 -2.80 -6.95 6.57
CA ASN A 88 -3.97 -7.30 5.74
C ASN A 88 -3.86 -6.96 4.25
N GLY A 89 -2.63 -6.82 3.76
CA GLY A 89 -2.36 -6.66 2.33
C GLY A 89 -2.82 -5.31 1.79
N THR A 90 -2.69 -5.17 0.50
CA THR A 90 -3.03 -3.94 -0.22
C THR A 90 -4.50 -3.55 -0.12
N THR A 91 -5.38 -4.48 0.26
CA THR A 91 -6.77 -4.16 0.58
C THR A 91 -6.87 -3.08 1.66
N ALA A 92 -6.11 -3.21 2.75
CA ALA A 92 -6.09 -2.20 3.81
C ALA A 92 -5.42 -0.89 3.36
N ALA A 93 -4.35 -0.96 2.56
CA ALA A 93 -3.71 0.22 1.99
C ALA A 93 -4.66 1.01 1.07
N VAL A 94 -5.37 0.33 0.16
CA VAL A 94 -6.37 0.94 -0.74
C VAL A 94 -7.51 1.57 0.04
N GLN A 95 -7.99 0.90 1.08
CA GLN A 95 -9.03 1.47 1.95
C GLN A 95 -8.52 2.71 2.69
N ALA A 96 -7.31 2.64 3.26
CA ALA A 96 -6.71 3.76 3.98
C ALA A 96 -6.57 5.02 3.10
N MET A 97 -6.00 4.88 1.89
CA MET A 97 -5.83 6.04 0.99
C MET A 97 -7.17 6.65 0.55
N ALA A 98 -8.18 5.84 0.26
CA ALA A 98 -9.50 6.34 -0.14
C ALA A 98 -10.22 7.05 1.03
N LEU A 99 -10.17 6.47 2.24
CA LEU A 99 -10.75 7.05 3.45
C LEU A 99 -10.04 8.33 3.91
N ALA A 100 -8.74 8.45 3.62
CA ALA A 100 -7.95 9.64 3.95
C ALA A 100 -8.36 10.86 3.12
N VAL A 101 -8.78 10.69 1.88
CA VAL A 101 -9.02 11.79 0.94
C VAL A 101 -10.48 12.17 0.76
N ALA A 102 -11.43 11.24 0.99
CA ALA A 102 -12.85 11.50 0.75
C ALA A 102 -13.73 11.10 1.94
N LYS A 103 -14.53 12.04 2.39
CA LYS A 103 -15.55 11.85 3.43
C LYS A 103 -16.87 11.38 2.80
N ARG A 104 -17.84 11.06 3.68
CA ARG A 104 -19.20 10.70 3.26
C ARG A 104 -19.82 11.75 2.35
N GLY A 105 -20.29 11.32 1.17
CA GLY A 105 -20.89 12.17 0.15
C GLY A 105 -19.90 12.87 -0.79
N GLU A 106 -18.58 12.87 -0.47
CA GLU A 106 -17.56 13.40 -1.37
C GLU A 106 -17.24 12.41 -2.49
N LYS A 107 -16.81 12.91 -3.64
CA LYS A 107 -16.64 12.13 -4.86
C LYS A 107 -15.20 11.66 -5.06
N ILE A 108 -15.04 10.45 -5.61
CA ILE A 108 -13.77 9.91 -6.13
C ILE A 108 -14.02 9.46 -7.58
N ILE A 109 -13.23 9.99 -8.52
CA ILE A 109 -13.23 9.55 -9.93
C ILE A 109 -12.41 8.27 -10.00
N MET A 110 -12.96 7.20 -10.59
CA MET A 110 -12.29 5.90 -10.61
C MET A 110 -12.72 5.03 -11.80
N PRO A 111 -11.87 4.10 -12.27
CA PRO A 111 -12.28 3.18 -13.31
C PRO A 111 -13.29 2.16 -12.78
N ARG A 112 -14.12 1.63 -13.66
CA ARG A 112 -15.12 0.62 -13.28
C ARG A 112 -14.53 -0.74 -12.95
N ASN A 113 -13.33 -1.05 -13.43
CA ASN A 113 -12.61 -2.30 -13.20
C ASN A 113 -11.64 -2.25 -12.01
N VAL A 114 -11.99 -1.49 -10.97
CA VAL A 114 -11.23 -1.46 -9.70
C VAL A 114 -11.33 -2.79 -8.96
N HIS A 115 -10.35 -3.06 -8.13
CA HIS A 115 -10.40 -4.16 -7.19
C HIS A 115 -11.51 -3.94 -6.14
N ARG A 116 -12.07 -5.04 -5.60
CA ARG A 116 -13.12 -5.00 -4.57
C ARG A 116 -12.76 -4.13 -3.35
N SER A 117 -11.47 -4.02 -3.01
CA SER A 117 -11.00 -3.17 -1.90
C SER A 117 -11.40 -1.71 -2.06
N ALA A 118 -11.35 -1.16 -3.29
CA ALA A 118 -11.77 0.21 -3.56
C ALA A 118 -13.28 0.38 -3.39
N ILE A 119 -14.08 -0.58 -3.85
CA ILE A 119 -15.54 -0.58 -3.62
C ILE A 119 -15.86 -0.65 -2.12
N ASN A 120 -15.16 -1.52 -1.38
CA ASN A 120 -15.33 -1.63 0.07
C ASN A 120 -14.95 -0.32 0.78
N ALA A 121 -13.92 0.39 0.33
CA ALA A 121 -13.56 1.70 0.87
C ALA A 121 -14.70 2.72 0.71
N LEU A 122 -15.34 2.75 -0.47
CA LEU A 122 -16.50 3.62 -0.70
C LEU A 122 -17.66 3.29 0.24
N ILE A 123 -17.94 1.99 0.45
CA ILE A 123 -19.00 1.54 1.36
C ILE A 123 -18.68 1.98 2.80
N LEU A 124 -17.46 1.78 3.26
CA LEU A 124 -17.01 2.14 4.61
C LEU A 124 -17.05 3.66 4.84
N GLY A 125 -16.46 4.43 3.91
CA GLY A 125 -16.35 5.88 4.01
C GLY A 125 -17.64 6.62 3.62
N GLY A 126 -18.48 5.99 2.82
CA GLY A 126 -19.67 6.62 2.22
C GLY A 126 -19.34 7.63 1.12
N ALA A 127 -18.16 7.54 0.51
CA ALA A 127 -17.78 8.32 -0.65
C ALA A 127 -18.56 7.88 -1.90
N VAL A 128 -18.75 8.79 -2.83
CA VAL A 128 -19.54 8.58 -4.06
C VAL A 128 -18.58 8.35 -5.24
N PRO A 129 -18.66 7.20 -5.93
CA PRO A 129 -17.84 6.97 -7.11
C PRO A 129 -18.36 7.74 -8.33
N VAL A 130 -17.44 8.37 -9.05
CA VAL A 130 -17.64 8.84 -10.42
C VAL A 130 -16.92 7.86 -11.34
N TYR A 131 -17.67 7.00 -12.01
CA TYR A 131 -17.07 5.94 -12.80
C TYR A 131 -16.63 6.41 -14.19
N VAL A 132 -15.36 6.15 -14.50
CA VAL A 132 -14.83 6.19 -15.86
C VAL A 132 -14.81 4.78 -16.42
N ASN A 133 -15.45 4.57 -17.58
CA ASN A 133 -15.45 3.27 -18.22
C ASN A 133 -14.12 3.06 -18.95
N PRO A 134 -13.32 2.04 -18.59
CA PRO A 134 -12.12 1.72 -19.33
C PRO A 134 -12.49 1.17 -20.72
N GLY A 135 -11.64 1.39 -21.70
CA GLY A 135 -11.78 0.72 -22.99
C GLY A 135 -11.72 -0.80 -22.82
N VAL A 136 -12.16 -1.53 -23.83
CA VAL A 136 -12.12 -3.00 -23.86
C VAL A 136 -11.36 -3.45 -25.10
N ASN A 137 -10.36 -4.31 -24.93
CA ASN A 137 -9.78 -5.02 -26.04
C ASN A 137 -10.79 -6.08 -26.50
N LYS A 138 -11.34 -5.91 -27.71
CA LYS A 138 -12.43 -6.76 -28.22
C LYS A 138 -11.97 -8.17 -28.56
N GLU A 139 -10.69 -8.36 -28.90
CA GLU A 139 -10.15 -9.67 -29.24
C GLU A 139 -9.92 -10.54 -28.00
N LEU A 140 -9.38 -9.93 -26.96
CA LEU A 140 -9.04 -10.61 -25.71
C LEU A 140 -10.18 -10.55 -24.66
N GLY A 141 -11.18 -9.68 -24.87
CA GLY A 141 -12.27 -9.49 -23.92
C GLY A 141 -11.84 -8.87 -22.58
N ILE A 142 -10.67 -8.19 -22.53
CA ILE A 142 -10.11 -7.64 -21.29
C ILE A 142 -10.33 -6.12 -21.22
N PRO A 143 -10.59 -5.57 -20.00
CA PRO A 143 -10.65 -4.13 -19.80
C PRO A 143 -9.25 -3.52 -19.88
N LEU A 144 -9.17 -2.34 -20.46
CA LEU A 144 -7.98 -1.52 -20.57
C LEU A 144 -7.85 -0.55 -19.37
N GLY A 145 -6.89 0.38 -19.45
CA GLY A 145 -6.79 1.51 -18.53
C GLY A 145 -7.77 2.64 -18.89
N MET A 146 -7.86 3.65 -18.03
CA MET A 146 -8.54 4.90 -18.36
C MET A 146 -7.72 5.71 -19.35
N THR A 147 -8.38 6.38 -20.29
CA THR A 147 -7.74 7.38 -21.14
C THR A 147 -7.65 8.73 -20.42
N VAL A 148 -6.71 9.57 -20.83
CA VAL A 148 -6.57 10.92 -20.26
C VAL A 148 -7.80 11.75 -20.55
N GLU A 149 -8.35 11.62 -21.77
CA GLU A 149 -9.54 12.34 -22.25
C GLU A 149 -10.79 12.00 -21.44
N ASP A 150 -10.98 10.71 -21.10
CA ASP A 150 -12.13 10.29 -20.28
C ASP A 150 -12.00 10.76 -18.83
N VAL A 151 -10.78 10.80 -18.30
CA VAL A 151 -10.50 11.34 -16.96
C VAL A 151 -10.73 12.86 -16.96
N GLU A 152 -10.24 13.60 -17.96
CA GLU A 152 -10.46 15.03 -18.08
C GLU A 152 -11.95 15.37 -18.12
N LYS A 153 -12.71 14.65 -18.94
CA LYS A 153 -14.16 14.81 -19.01
C LYS A 153 -14.82 14.58 -17.64
N ALA A 154 -14.43 13.51 -16.93
CA ALA A 154 -14.99 13.21 -15.62
C ALA A 154 -14.66 14.29 -14.58
N ILE A 155 -13.45 14.87 -14.63
CA ILE A 155 -13.03 15.98 -13.76
C ILE A 155 -13.87 17.24 -14.06
N LEU A 156 -14.01 17.60 -15.34
CA LEU A 156 -14.77 18.79 -15.73
C LEU A 156 -16.26 18.68 -15.37
N GLU A 157 -16.84 17.49 -15.46
CA GLU A 157 -18.22 17.21 -15.04
C GLU A 157 -18.38 17.11 -13.50
N ASN A 158 -17.28 16.91 -12.75
CA ASN A 158 -17.29 16.75 -11.30
C ASN A 158 -16.14 17.52 -10.64
N PRO A 159 -16.13 18.87 -10.73
CA PRO A 159 -15.03 19.69 -10.22
C PRO A 159 -14.92 19.67 -8.68
N ASP A 160 -15.92 19.13 -7.99
CA ASP A 160 -15.98 18.94 -6.54
C ASP A 160 -15.36 17.59 -6.07
N ALA A 161 -14.92 16.73 -7.00
CA ALA A 161 -14.27 15.47 -6.66
C ALA A 161 -12.95 15.72 -5.89
N LYS A 162 -12.62 14.79 -4.98
CA LYS A 162 -11.44 14.92 -4.12
C LYS A 162 -10.22 14.22 -4.68
N ALA A 163 -10.43 13.17 -5.45
CA ALA A 163 -9.34 12.37 -5.98
C ALA A 163 -9.70 11.69 -7.30
N VAL A 164 -8.65 11.36 -8.03
CA VAL A 164 -8.67 10.40 -9.14
C VAL A 164 -7.98 9.12 -8.69
N PHE A 165 -8.63 7.98 -8.85
CA PHE A 165 -8.11 6.67 -8.53
C PHE A 165 -7.72 5.93 -9.80
N VAL A 166 -6.50 5.36 -9.87
CA VAL A 166 -5.97 4.67 -11.06
C VAL A 166 -5.44 3.29 -10.67
N ASN A 167 -5.78 2.27 -11.46
CA ASN A 167 -5.06 1.00 -11.40
C ASN A 167 -3.78 1.10 -12.24
N ASN A 168 -2.62 0.85 -11.66
CA ASN A 168 -1.32 0.92 -12.35
C ASN A 168 -0.40 -0.26 -11.98
N PRO A 169 -0.47 -1.38 -12.69
CA PRO A 169 -1.34 -1.69 -13.82
C PRO A 169 -2.73 -2.22 -13.41
N THR A 170 -3.58 -2.46 -14.41
CA THR A 170 -4.76 -3.31 -14.26
C THR A 170 -4.34 -4.75 -13.97
N TYR A 171 -5.31 -5.63 -13.61
CA TYR A 171 -5.06 -7.07 -13.40
C TYR A 171 -4.39 -7.74 -14.62
N TYR A 172 -4.65 -7.23 -15.81
CA TYR A 172 -4.13 -7.77 -17.07
C TYR A 172 -2.81 -7.11 -17.53
N GLY A 173 -2.18 -6.28 -16.69
CA GLY A 173 -0.91 -5.63 -16.98
C GLY A 173 -1.02 -4.36 -17.83
N VAL A 174 -2.22 -3.85 -18.07
CA VAL A 174 -2.42 -2.62 -18.86
C VAL A 174 -2.25 -1.39 -17.97
N CYS A 175 -1.39 -0.45 -18.36
CA CYS A 175 -1.18 0.83 -17.69
C CYS A 175 -1.93 1.96 -18.40
N SER A 176 -2.39 2.94 -17.63
CA SER A 176 -2.84 4.24 -18.12
C SER A 176 -1.64 5.20 -18.23
N ASP A 177 -1.81 6.34 -18.91
CA ASP A 177 -0.82 7.43 -18.87
C ASP A 177 -0.91 8.14 -17.51
N ILE A 178 -0.39 7.46 -16.49
CA ILE A 178 -0.52 7.89 -15.09
C ILE A 178 0.11 9.28 -14.85
N LYS A 179 1.15 9.65 -15.60
CA LYS A 179 1.78 10.97 -15.46
C LYS A 179 0.85 12.08 -15.89
N LYS A 180 0.23 11.95 -17.06
CA LYS A 180 -0.73 12.97 -17.52
C LYS A 180 -1.96 13.02 -16.65
N ILE A 181 -2.43 11.87 -16.16
CA ILE A 181 -3.56 11.83 -15.22
C ILE A 181 -3.19 12.50 -13.89
N ALA A 182 -1.96 12.33 -13.39
CA ALA A 182 -1.48 13.01 -12.19
C ALA A 182 -1.48 14.54 -12.37
N ASP A 183 -0.87 15.01 -13.46
CA ASP A 183 -0.80 16.44 -13.75
C ASP A 183 -2.20 17.06 -13.90
N LEU A 184 -3.10 16.35 -14.54
CA LEU A 184 -4.49 16.78 -14.73
C LEU A 184 -5.24 16.83 -13.39
N ALA A 185 -5.13 15.81 -12.54
CA ALA A 185 -5.74 15.79 -11.21
C ALA A 185 -5.25 16.96 -10.35
N HIS A 186 -3.92 17.17 -10.33
CA HIS A 186 -3.32 18.26 -9.56
C HIS A 186 -3.70 19.66 -10.08
N ALA A 187 -3.82 19.82 -11.40
CA ALA A 187 -4.29 21.09 -11.98
C ALA A 187 -5.70 21.48 -11.52
N HIS A 188 -6.50 20.51 -11.10
CA HIS A 188 -7.84 20.69 -10.57
C HIS A 188 -7.93 20.53 -9.03
N GLY A 189 -6.79 20.50 -8.32
CA GLY A 189 -6.73 20.40 -6.85
C GLY A 189 -7.18 19.06 -6.29
N MET A 190 -7.12 17.99 -7.09
CA MET A 190 -7.49 16.63 -6.70
C MET A 190 -6.24 15.80 -6.41
N TYR A 191 -6.35 14.85 -5.47
CA TYR A 191 -5.30 13.85 -5.22
C TYR A 191 -5.30 12.77 -6.30
N LEU A 192 -4.11 12.21 -6.59
CA LEU A 192 -3.99 10.97 -7.37
C LEU A 192 -3.71 9.78 -6.45
N LEU A 193 -4.59 8.78 -6.49
CA LEU A 193 -4.49 7.51 -5.76
C LEU A 193 -4.13 6.39 -6.74
N ALA A 194 -2.98 5.76 -6.58
CA ALA A 194 -2.52 4.67 -7.43
C ALA A 194 -2.68 3.30 -6.72
N ASP A 195 -3.53 2.43 -7.25
CA ASP A 195 -3.52 1.03 -6.89
C ASP A 195 -2.46 0.31 -7.73
N GLU A 196 -1.31 0.08 -7.12
CA GLU A 196 -0.15 -0.59 -7.71
C GLU A 196 0.05 -1.99 -7.13
N ALA A 197 -1.05 -2.65 -6.74
CA ALA A 197 -0.97 -4.01 -6.22
C ALA A 197 -0.23 -4.99 -7.15
N HIS A 198 -0.24 -4.74 -8.44
CA HIS A 198 0.51 -5.50 -9.46
C HIS A 198 1.72 -4.74 -10.02
N GLY A 199 2.03 -3.54 -9.51
CA GLY A 199 3.04 -2.62 -10.03
C GLY A 199 4.33 -2.52 -9.21
N THR A 200 4.51 -3.28 -8.14
CA THR A 200 5.68 -3.18 -7.24
C THR A 200 7.02 -3.20 -7.99
N HIS A 201 7.15 -4.02 -9.02
CA HIS A 201 8.37 -4.16 -9.81
C HIS A 201 8.67 -2.95 -10.72
N PHE A 202 7.71 -2.06 -10.97
CA PHE A 202 7.91 -0.85 -11.78
C PHE A 202 8.93 0.11 -11.17
N TYR A 203 9.13 0.04 -9.87
CA TYR A 203 10.08 0.88 -9.15
C TYR A 203 11.54 0.48 -9.37
N PHE A 204 11.81 -0.79 -9.70
CA PHE A 204 13.15 -1.39 -9.64
C PHE A 204 13.65 -1.93 -10.99
N GLY A 205 12.81 -1.98 -12.01
CA GLY A 205 13.20 -2.49 -13.33
C GLY A 205 13.55 -1.38 -14.32
N ASP A 206 14.52 -1.66 -15.18
CA ASP A 206 14.76 -0.87 -16.37
C ASP A 206 13.68 -1.14 -17.42
N ASN A 207 13.28 -0.12 -18.19
CA ASN A 207 12.25 -0.22 -19.22
C ASN A 207 10.86 -0.69 -18.72
N MET A 208 10.55 -0.44 -17.45
CA MET A 208 9.24 -0.70 -16.87
C MET A 208 8.30 0.48 -17.12
N PRO A 209 6.97 0.25 -17.07
CA PRO A 209 6.01 1.34 -17.01
C PRO A 209 6.29 2.29 -15.85
N LEU A 210 5.83 3.53 -15.95
CA LEU A 210 6.08 4.54 -14.93
C LEU A 210 5.31 4.19 -13.65
N ALA A 211 6.04 4.09 -12.55
CA ALA A 211 5.48 3.85 -11.21
C ALA A 211 4.78 5.10 -10.67
N GLY A 212 3.74 4.91 -9.85
CA GLY A 212 2.88 5.98 -9.35
C GLY A 212 3.63 7.09 -8.64
N MET A 213 4.51 6.78 -7.68
CA MET A 213 5.28 7.82 -6.98
C MET A 213 6.19 8.61 -7.93
N LYS A 214 6.80 7.94 -8.92
CA LYS A 214 7.62 8.59 -9.96
C LYS A 214 6.77 9.45 -10.91
N ALA A 215 5.50 9.10 -11.09
CA ALA A 215 4.55 9.85 -11.90
C ALA A 215 3.96 11.07 -11.17
N GLY A 216 4.12 11.15 -9.86
CA GLY A 216 3.56 12.20 -9.02
C GLY A 216 2.28 11.81 -8.29
N ALA A 217 1.99 10.53 -8.12
CA ALA A 217 0.86 10.10 -7.28
C ALA A 217 1.05 10.58 -5.83
N ASP A 218 -0.05 11.00 -5.20
CA ASP A 218 -0.05 11.40 -3.79
C ASP A 218 -0.03 10.18 -2.87
N PHE A 219 -0.71 9.11 -3.28
CA PHE A 219 -0.72 7.82 -2.61
C PHE A 219 -0.49 6.70 -3.61
N ALA A 220 0.28 5.68 -3.19
CA ALA A 220 0.37 4.43 -3.94
C ALA A 220 0.31 3.22 -2.99
N ALA A 221 -0.53 2.25 -3.33
CA ALA A 221 -0.68 1.01 -2.58
C ALA A 221 0.01 -0.13 -3.33
N VAL A 222 1.09 -0.70 -2.80
CA VAL A 222 1.90 -1.73 -3.45
C VAL A 222 1.86 -3.06 -2.69
N SER A 223 1.69 -4.18 -3.42
CA SER A 223 1.68 -5.53 -2.84
C SER A 223 3.06 -6.15 -2.88
N MET A 224 3.71 -6.25 -1.73
CA MET A 224 5.01 -6.93 -1.65
C MET A 224 4.87 -8.45 -1.81
N HIS A 225 3.74 -9.03 -1.42
CA HIS A 225 3.49 -10.47 -1.54
C HIS A 225 3.15 -10.94 -2.97
N LYS A 226 3.00 -10.03 -3.94
CA LYS A 226 2.82 -10.38 -5.36
C LYS A 226 4.17 -10.35 -6.07
N SER A 227 4.55 -9.23 -6.64
CA SER A 227 5.82 -9.09 -7.39
C SER A 227 7.03 -8.68 -6.52
N GLY A 228 6.86 -8.43 -5.23
CA GLY A 228 7.94 -8.10 -4.29
C GLY A 228 8.60 -9.29 -3.59
N GLY A 229 8.07 -10.52 -3.76
CA GLY A 229 8.70 -11.75 -3.24
C GLY A 229 8.57 -11.98 -1.73
N SER A 230 7.68 -11.28 -1.04
CA SER A 230 7.46 -11.45 0.41
C SER A 230 6.37 -12.48 0.74
N LEU A 231 6.23 -12.79 2.03
CA LEU A 231 5.14 -13.62 2.53
C LEU A 231 3.78 -12.95 2.30
N THR A 232 2.71 -13.76 2.31
CA THR A 232 1.35 -13.29 2.02
C THR A 232 0.90 -12.16 2.96
N GLN A 233 0.01 -11.31 2.45
CA GLN A 233 -0.56 -10.12 3.10
C GLN A 233 0.42 -8.97 3.39
N SER A 234 1.66 -9.01 2.92
CA SER A 234 2.54 -7.87 3.07
C SER A 234 2.31 -6.81 1.98
N SER A 235 2.25 -5.57 2.40
CA SER A 235 1.96 -4.43 1.54
C SER A 235 2.60 -3.16 2.11
N PHE A 236 2.83 -2.17 1.25
CA PHE A 236 3.12 -0.79 1.66
C PHE A 236 2.02 0.16 1.21
N LEU A 237 1.76 1.16 2.03
CA LEU A 237 1.15 2.41 1.62
C LEU A 237 2.27 3.45 1.49
N LEU A 238 2.45 3.97 0.29
CA LEU A 238 3.42 5.02 -0.03
C LEU A 238 2.71 6.36 -0.11
N THR A 239 3.34 7.43 0.37
CA THR A 239 2.79 8.78 0.27
C THR A 239 3.82 9.78 -0.23
N ALA A 240 3.33 10.78 -0.97
CA ALA A 240 4.11 11.94 -1.37
C ALA A 240 4.20 12.99 -0.24
N ASP A 241 4.99 14.04 -0.47
CA ASP A 241 5.14 15.17 0.46
C ASP A 241 3.88 16.06 0.52
N THR A 242 3.04 15.97 -0.51
CA THR A 242 1.74 16.69 -0.62
C THR A 242 0.71 16.22 0.40
N VAL A 243 0.90 15.03 0.98
CA VAL A 243 -0.06 14.40 1.88
C VAL A 243 0.10 14.90 3.30
N ASN A 244 -0.96 15.47 3.86
CA ASN A 244 -1.01 15.77 5.29
C ASN A 244 -1.22 14.46 6.09
N LEU A 245 -0.19 14.01 6.81
CA LEU A 245 -0.21 12.75 7.57
C LEU A 245 -1.28 12.71 8.67
N SER A 246 -1.80 13.84 9.13
CA SER A 246 -2.93 13.84 10.07
C SER A 246 -4.19 13.17 9.52
N LEU A 247 -4.32 13.07 8.19
CA LEU A 247 -5.42 12.38 7.53
C LEU A 247 -5.31 10.84 7.66
N ILE A 248 -4.10 10.31 7.78
CA ILE A 248 -3.87 8.86 7.88
C ILE A 248 -4.16 8.35 9.30
N HIS A 249 -3.95 9.17 10.32
CA HIS A 249 -4.23 8.82 11.72
C HIS A 249 -5.72 8.60 12.01
N ILE A 250 -6.62 8.99 11.10
CA ILE A 250 -8.06 8.73 11.23
C ILE A 250 -8.39 7.23 11.08
N SER A 251 -7.52 6.46 10.44
CA SER A 251 -7.69 5.02 10.24
C SER A 251 -7.02 4.15 11.33
N GLU A 252 -6.28 4.74 12.25
CA GLU A 252 -5.72 4.02 13.39
C GLU A 252 -6.79 3.84 14.48
N PRO A 253 -6.96 2.62 15.04
CA PRO A 253 -7.86 2.44 16.16
C PRO A 253 -7.37 3.29 17.32
N THR A 254 -8.17 4.29 17.71
CA THR A 254 -7.94 5.06 18.94
C THR A 254 -7.86 4.10 20.11
N ARG A 255 -6.68 3.99 20.72
CA ARG A 255 -6.57 3.31 22.03
C ARG A 255 -7.26 4.20 23.07
N HIS A 256 -8.37 3.73 23.58
CA HIS A 256 -8.91 4.15 24.87
C HIS A 256 -8.30 3.32 25.99
#